data_6d45a21f479c20ad5b06dda126a8d52b
#
_entry.id   6d45a21f479c20ad5b06dda126a8d52b
#
_cell.length_a   1.000
_cell.length_b   1.000
_cell.length_c   1.000
_cell.angle_alpha   90.00
_cell.angle_beta   90.00
_cell.angle_gamma   90.00
#
_symmetry.space_group_name_H-M   'P 1'
#
loop_
_entity.id
_entity.type
_entity.pdbx_description
1 polymer ?
#
loop_
_entity_poly.entity_id
_entity_poly.type
_entity_poly.pdbx_seq_one_letter_code
_entity_poly.pdbx_strand_id
1 'polypeptide(L)'
;ADIFIRSKRKKEKIMPIKFHEGSKTFHIYNKHLSYITCIMENGQMENLYYGKAIRDKEDFSYLHEEIMRSLMAVCVPEPGLLSMQYTKQEYPVYGTGDYRNPALTVRQENGSEIVDFKYVSHEIYGGKKKLAGLPATYTENEEEATSLDITLHDSVMDTDLVLTYSVYEDYPVVTRSARLVQKGDQKIRLENVMSAAVEFPDMDYEMIHLYGA
;
A
#
# COMPACT_ATOMS: atom_id res chain seq x y z
N ALA A 1 -14.71 -47.07 30.63
CA ALA A 1 -15.13 -45.66 30.43
C ALA A 1 -13.93 -44.91 29.91
N ASP A 2 -13.78 -44.84 28.60
CA ASP A 2 -12.68 -44.09 27.97
C ASP A 2 -13.03 -42.61 27.93
N ILE A 3 -12.26 -41.83 28.67
CA ILE A 3 -12.34 -40.37 28.68
C ILE A 3 -11.55 -39.86 27.45
N PHE A 4 -12.25 -39.52 26.39
CA PHE A 4 -11.70 -38.81 25.25
C PHE A 4 -11.43 -37.38 25.64
N ILE A 5 -10.18 -37.04 26.02
CA ILE A 5 -9.72 -35.67 26.19
C ILE A 5 -9.52 -35.09 24.79
N ARG A 6 -10.50 -34.33 24.28
CA ARG A 6 -10.34 -33.49 23.10
C ARG A 6 -9.38 -32.36 23.47
N SER A 7 -8.10 -32.52 23.12
CA SER A 7 -7.15 -31.44 23.08
C SER A 7 -7.71 -30.34 22.16
N LYS A 8 -8.08 -29.18 22.71
CA LYS A 8 -8.32 -27.96 21.94
C LYS A 8 -6.98 -27.57 21.31
N ARG A 9 -6.75 -27.96 20.06
CA ARG A 9 -5.67 -27.33 19.27
C ARG A 9 -5.89 -25.83 19.37
N LYS A 10 -4.95 -25.09 20.00
CA LYS A 10 -4.86 -23.64 19.87
C LYS A 10 -4.81 -23.39 18.36
N LYS A 11 -5.82 -22.73 17.80
CA LYS A 11 -5.73 -22.17 16.46
C LYS A 11 -4.50 -21.25 16.49
N GLU A 12 -3.48 -21.55 15.72
CA GLU A 12 -2.41 -20.61 15.47
C GLU A 12 -3.07 -19.32 14.99
N LYS A 13 -2.81 -18.23 15.69
CA LYS A 13 -3.34 -16.92 15.31
C LYS A 13 -2.65 -16.56 14.00
N ILE A 14 -3.39 -16.68 12.90
CA ILE A 14 -2.90 -16.26 11.57
C ILE A 14 -2.64 -14.77 11.69
N MET A 15 -1.40 -14.37 11.47
CA MET A 15 -1.07 -12.94 11.36
C MET A 15 -1.55 -12.47 9.97
N PRO A 16 -2.55 -11.59 9.92
CA PRO A 16 -3.19 -11.19 8.66
C PRO A 16 -2.34 -10.23 7.82
N ILE A 17 -1.15 -9.89 8.30
CA ILE A 17 -0.15 -9.11 7.56
C ILE A 17 1.21 -9.76 7.73
N LYS A 18 1.88 -10.03 6.61
CA LYS A 18 3.24 -10.56 6.57
C LYS A 18 4.13 -9.68 5.70
N PHE A 19 5.37 -9.53 6.12
CA PHE A 19 6.44 -8.98 5.31
C PHE A 19 7.43 -10.09 4.95
N HIS A 20 7.60 -10.33 3.67
CA HIS A 20 8.58 -11.27 3.12
C HIS A 20 9.86 -10.51 2.77
N GLU A 21 10.85 -10.59 3.65
CA GLU A 21 12.06 -9.77 3.55
C GLU A 21 12.88 -10.08 2.28
N GLY A 22 12.93 -11.33 1.86
CA GLY A 22 13.66 -11.76 0.67
C GLY A 22 13.11 -11.19 -0.64
N SER A 23 11.80 -11.11 -0.79
CA SER A 23 11.10 -10.54 -1.94
C SER A 23 10.65 -9.09 -1.71
N LYS A 24 10.90 -8.52 -0.52
CA LYS A 24 10.46 -7.18 -0.10
C LYS A 24 8.95 -6.94 -0.29
N THR A 25 8.14 -7.96 -0.04
CA THR A 25 6.72 -7.99 -0.34
C THR A 25 5.89 -8.01 0.94
N PHE A 26 4.87 -7.17 0.99
CA PHE A 26 3.83 -7.19 2.03
C PHE A 26 2.63 -7.97 1.50
N HIS A 27 2.19 -8.97 2.25
CA HIS A 27 0.94 -9.67 2.02
C HIS A 27 -0.04 -9.35 3.16
N ILE A 28 -1.06 -8.58 2.84
CA ILE A 28 -2.17 -8.20 3.73
C ILE A 28 -3.34 -9.09 3.34
N TYR A 29 -3.81 -9.97 4.25
CA TYR A 29 -4.80 -10.96 3.86
C TYR A 29 -5.68 -11.42 5.03
N ASN A 30 -6.82 -11.96 4.67
CA ASN A 30 -7.68 -12.74 5.56
C ASN A 30 -8.30 -13.90 4.77
N LYS A 31 -9.33 -14.55 5.32
CA LYS A 31 -10.04 -15.65 4.64
C LYS A 31 -10.80 -15.23 3.37
N HIS A 32 -11.00 -13.94 3.13
CA HIS A 32 -11.82 -13.40 2.05
C HIS A 32 -11.01 -12.73 0.94
N LEU A 33 -9.92 -12.04 1.31
CA LEU A 33 -9.16 -11.21 0.40
C LEU A 33 -7.66 -11.34 0.60
N SER A 34 -6.91 -10.95 -0.43
CA SER A 34 -5.48 -10.65 -0.39
C SER A 34 -5.22 -9.31 -1.04
N TYR A 35 -4.35 -8.53 -0.41
CA TYR A 35 -3.78 -7.29 -0.93
C TYR A 35 -2.26 -7.41 -0.84
N ILE A 36 -1.57 -7.28 -1.98
CA ILE A 36 -0.12 -7.53 -2.05
C ILE A 36 0.55 -6.31 -2.67
N THR A 37 1.54 -5.78 -1.97
CA THR A 37 2.38 -4.67 -2.43
C THR A 37 3.84 -4.98 -2.16
N CYS A 38 4.75 -4.47 -2.96
CA CYS A 38 6.18 -4.68 -2.77
C CYS A 38 6.99 -3.38 -2.88
N ILE A 39 8.21 -3.43 -2.37
CA ILE A 39 9.21 -2.38 -2.51
C ILE A 39 10.00 -2.69 -3.77
N MET A 40 9.95 -1.79 -4.75
CA MET A 40 10.70 -1.89 -6.00
C MET A 40 12.19 -1.59 -5.82
N GLU A 41 13.00 -1.88 -6.82
CA GLU A 41 14.45 -1.62 -6.81
C GLU A 41 14.80 -0.15 -6.63
N ASN A 42 13.98 0.76 -7.16
CA ASN A 42 14.15 2.21 -6.99
C ASN A 42 13.69 2.72 -5.61
N GLY A 43 13.15 1.84 -4.75
CA GLY A 43 12.66 2.17 -3.41
C GLY A 43 11.19 2.62 -3.36
N GLN A 44 10.53 2.78 -4.48
CA GLN A 44 9.09 3.10 -4.53
C GLN A 44 8.25 1.83 -4.34
N MET A 45 6.93 1.99 -4.21
CA MET A 45 6.01 0.89 -3.92
C MET A 45 5.18 0.53 -5.15
N GLU A 46 5.07 -0.79 -5.42
CA GLU A 46 4.21 -1.36 -6.46
C GLU A 46 3.05 -2.12 -5.85
N ASN A 47 1.86 -2.02 -6.44
CA ASN A 47 0.71 -2.86 -6.14
C ASN A 47 0.73 -4.10 -7.03
N LEU A 48 0.88 -5.27 -6.45
CA LEU A 48 0.92 -6.53 -7.19
C LEU A 48 -0.46 -7.17 -7.36
N TYR A 49 -1.29 -7.09 -6.32
CA TYR A 49 -2.58 -7.78 -6.32
C TYR A 49 -3.56 -7.19 -5.32
N TYR A 50 -4.80 -7.09 -5.72
CA TYR A 50 -5.93 -6.91 -4.82
C TYR A 50 -7.13 -7.74 -5.33
N GLY A 51 -7.62 -8.65 -4.52
CA GLY A 51 -8.71 -9.53 -4.93
C GLY A 51 -9.05 -10.61 -3.91
N LYS A 52 -9.61 -11.72 -4.39
CA LYS A 52 -9.92 -12.88 -3.55
C LYS A 52 -8.68 -13.41 -2.85
N ALA A 53 -8.88 -13.99 -1.66
CA ALA A 53 -7.80 -14.57 -0.89
C ALA A 53 -7.00 -15.59 -1.70
N ILE A 54 -5.68 -15.39 -1.75
CA ILE A 54 -4.73 -16.33 -2.32
C ILE A 54 -3.79 -16.84 -1.23
N ARG A 55 -3.19 -18.00 -1.48
CA ARG A 55 -2.27 -18.62 -0.53
C ARG A 55 -1.02 -17.76 -0.36
N ASP A 56 -0.63 -17.59 0.89
CA ASP A 56 0.63 -16.91 1.23
C ASP A 56 1.85 -17.68 0.71
N LYS A 57 2.82 -16.95 0.16
CA LYS A 57 4.08 -17.46 -0.39
C LYS A 57 5.20 -16.50 -0.05
N GLU A 58 6.43 -17.00 -0.01
CA GLU A 58 7.64 -16.19 0.19
C GLU A 58 7.94 -15.26 -0.99
N ASP A 59 7.47 -15.60 -2.19
CA ASP A 59 7.71 -14.88 -3.42
C ASP A 59 6.43 -14.72 -4.23
N PHE A 60 6.15 -13.48 -4.63
CA PHE A 60 5.04 -13.07 -5.48
C PHE A 60 5.50 -12.44 -6.80
N SER A 61 6.76 -12.64 -7.20
CA SER A 61 7.33 -12.05 -8.42
C SER A 61 6.53 -12.35 -9.69
N TYR A 62 5.84 -13.50 -9.73
CA TYR A 62 4.97 -13.88 -10.85
C TYR A 62 3.73 -12.97 -11.03
N LEU A 63 3.47 -12.03 -10.11
CA LEU A 63 2.39 -11.04 -10.20
C LEU A 63 2.85 -9.71 -10.81
N HIS A 64 4.16 -9.51 -11.00
CA HIS A 64 4.66 -8.33 -11.71
C HIS A 64 4.19 -8.33 -13.16
N GLU A 65 3.74 -7.19 -13.61
CA GLU A 65 3.47 -6.96 -15.03
C GLU A 65 4.71 -6.38 -15.69
N GLU A 66 5.46 -7.22 -16.38
CA GLU A 66 6.64 -6.81 -17.13
C GLU A 66 6.27 -6.49 -18.57
N ILE A 67 6.46 -5.26 -18.99
CA ILE A 67 6.31 -4.86 -20.39
C ILE A 67 7.70 -4.45 -20.90
N MET A 68 8.32 -5.33 -21.67
CA MET A 68 9.58 -5.02 -22.36
C MET A 68 9.29 -4.15 -23.59
N ARG A 69 9.56 -2.85 -23.49
CA ARG A 69 9.58 -1.94 -24.64
C ARG A 69 10.90 -1.18 -24.67
N SER A 70 11.60 -1.23 -25.81
CA SER A 70 12.72 -0.33 -26.10
C SER A 70 12.20 1.11 -26.23
N LEU A 71 12.90 2.10 -25.74
CA LEU A 71 12.62 3.55 -25.83
C LEU A 71 11.76 4.13 -24.70
N MET A 72 11.69 3.49 -23.55
CA MET A 72 10.95 4.03 -22.41
C MET A 72 11.87 4.69 -21.40
N ALA A 73 11.32 5.65 -20.64
CA ALA A 73 12.00 6.19 -19.48
C ALA A 73 12.24 5.07 -18.48
N VAL A 74 13.48 4.62 -18.35
CA VAL A 74 13.90 3.57 -17.44
C VAL A 74 14.44 4.22 -16.18
N CYS A 75 13.80 3.94 -15.04
CA CYS A 75 14.24 4.48 -13.75
C CYS A 75 15.46 3.75 -13.16
N VAL A 76 15.68 2.50 -13.58
CA VAL A 76 16.81 1.67 -13.17
C VAL A 76 17.47 1.12 -14.43
N PRO A 77 18.74 1.50 -14.72
CA PRO A 77 19.38 1.17 -16.00
C PRO A 77 19.79 -0.30 -16.16
N GLU A 78 20.00 -1.07 -15.09
CA GLU A 78 20.39 -2.49 -15.15
C GLU A 78 20.27 -3.21 -13.80
N PRO A 79 19.94 -4.52 -13.76
CA PRO A 79 19.57 -5.41 -14.86
C PRO A 79 18.05 -5.41 -15.16
N GLY A 80 17.26 -4.62 -14.47
CA GLY A 80 15.80 -4.58 -14.61
C GLY A 80 15.32 -3.44 -15.50
N LEU A 81 14.34 -3.71 -16.35
CA LEU A 81 13.64 -2.69 -17.14
C LEU A 81 12.46 -2.13 -16.33
N LEU A 82 12.74 -1.50 -15.19
CA LEU A 82 11.70 -0.85 -14.39
C LEU A 82 11.26 0.45 -15.06
N SER A 83 10.03 0.51 -15.51
CA SER A 83 9.41 1.72 -16.04
C SER A 83 8.18 2.08 -15.23
N MET A 84 8.22 3.23 -14.57
CA MET A 84 7.12 3.72 -13.75
C MET A 84 5.83 3.94 -14.55
N GLN A 85 5.94 4.13 -15.85
CA GLN A 85 4.80 4.29 -16.74
C GLN A 85 3.94 3.02 -16.86
N TYR A 86 4.53 1.83 -16.68
CA TYR A 86 3.84 0.55 -16.85
C TYR A 86 3.71 -0.24 -15.55
N THR A 87 4.31 0.24 -14.49
CA THR A 87 4.21 -0.35 -13.16
C THR A 87 2.94 0.13 -12.46
N LYS A 88 2.19 -0.75 -11.85
CA LYS A 88 1.05 -0.40 -10.99
C LYS A 88 1.58 0.19 -9.70
N GLN A 89 1.73 1.51 -9.64
CA GLN A 89 2.22 2.14 -8.43
C GLN A 89 1.21 2.05 -7.30
N GLU A 90 1.68 1.73 -6.11
CA GLU A 90 0.86 1.68 -4.90
C GLU A 90 0.30 3.06 -4.50
N TYR A 91 1.10 4.11 -4.74
CA TYR A 91 0.72 5.49 -4.48
C TYR A 91 1.40 6.41 -5.50
N PRO A 92 0.83 6.55 -6.71
CA PRO A 92 1.46 7.27 -7.82
C PRO A 92 1.65 8.75 -7.48
N VAL A 93 2.82 9.27 -7.83
CA VAL A 93 3.22 10.67 -7.65
C VAL A 93 3.82 11.23 -8.92
N TYR A 94 3.81 12.56 -9.08
CA TYR A 94 4.39 13.22 -10.23
C TYR A 94 5.91 13.37 -10.10
N GLY A 95 6.64 13.11 -11.18
CA GLY A 95 8.06 13.45 -11.30
C GLY A 95 9.03 12.30 -11.41
N THR A 96 8.56 11.05 -11.32
CA THR A 96 9.39 9.84 -11.39
C THR A 96 9.20 9.03 -12.67
N GLY A 97 8.69 9.66 -13.73
CA GLY A 97 8.43 9.01 -15.02
C GLY A 97 7.04 8.40 -15.16
N ASP A 98 6.16 8.65 -14.19
CA ASP A 98 4.74 8.35 -14.28
C ASP A 98 3.96 9.60 -14.70
N TYR A 99 3.07 9.45 -15.68
CA TYR A 99 2.24 10.52 -16.22
C TYR A 99 0.75 10.29 -15.96
N ARG A 100 0.40 9.30 -15.13
CA ARG A 100 -0.97 9.04 -14.70
C ARG A 100 -1.43 10.12 -13.72
N ASN A 101 -2.75 10.14 -13.44
CA ASN A 101 -3.28 11.04 -12.43
C ASN A 101 -2.67 10.69 -11.05
N PRO A 102 -1.94 11.60 -10.41
CA PRO A 102 -1.24 11.31 -9.16
C PRO A 102 -2.21 11.21 -7.98
N ALA A 103 -1.91 10.33 -7.03
CA ALA A 103 -2.61 10.25 -5.75
C ALA A 103 -2.26 11.43 -4.82
N LEU A 104 -1.11 12.06 -5.05
CA LEU A 104 -0.63 13.22 -4.30
C LEU A 104 -0.09 14.28 -5.25
N THR A 105 -0.57 15.51 -5.10
CA THR A 105 0.01 16.69 -5.74
C THR A 105 0.47 17.66 -4.68
N VAL A 106 1.77 17.95 -4.67
CA VAL A 106 2.43 18.89 -3.76
C VAL A 106 3.10 19.97 -4.57
N ARG A 107 2.94 21.21 -4.15
CA ARG A 107 3.69 22.34 -4.70
C ARG A 107 4.68 22.87 -3.67
N GLN A 108 5.95 22.82 -4.01
CA GLN A 108 7.07 23.33 -3.21
C GLN A 108 7.20 24.85 -3.36
N GLU A 109 7.97 25.52 -2.49
CA GLU A 109 8.18 26.98 -2.55
C GLU A 109 8.78 27.46 -3.87
N ASN A 110 9.61 26.64 -4.51
CA ASN A 110 10.22 26.92 -5.82
C ASN A 110 9.27 26.68 -7.01
N GLY A 111 8.03 26.27 -6.75
CA GLY A 111 7.02 25.95 -7.76
C GLY A 111 7.10 24.50 -8.30
N SER A 112 8.07 23.69 -7.87
CA SER A 112 8.19 22.30 -8.27
C SER A 112 7.04 21.44 -7.70
N GLU A 113 6.53 20.52 -8.50
CA GLU A 113 5.57 19.50 -8.11
C GLU A 113 6.19 18.08 -8.09
N ILE A 114 7.49 18.01 -8.38
CA ILE A 114 8.23 16.74 -8.43
C ILE A 114 8.46 16.24 -7.01
N VAL A 115 8.08 14.99 -6.77
CA VAL A 115 8.28 14.28 -5.51
C VAL A 115 8.79 12.86 -5.77
N ASP A 116 9.59 12.32 -4.83
CA ASP A 116 10.19 10.97 -4.95
C ASP A 116 10.18 10.27 -3.59
N PHE A 117 9.04 9.69 -3.22
CA PHE A 117 8.87 8.99 -1.96
C PHE A 117 9.43 7.57 -2.03
N LYS A 118 10.47 7.30 -1.24
CA LYS A 118 11.12 5.99 -1.13
C LYS A 118 10.87 5.34 0.22
N TYR A 119 10.74 4.03 0.23
CA TYR A 119 10.56 3.24 1.44
C TYR A 119 11.70 3.46 2.44
N VAL A 120 11.31 3.65 3.72
CA VAL A 120 12.23 3.77 4.86
C VAL A 120 11.98 2.68 5.88
N SER A 121 10.74 2.49 6.29
CA SER A 121 10.38 1.55 7.36
C SER A 121 8.92 1.16 7.32
N HIS A 122 8.57 0.15 8.09
CA HIS A 122 7.19 -0.23 8.33
C HIS A 122 6.97 -0.67 9.78
N GLU A 123 5.71 -0.63 10.21
CA GLU A 123 5.25 -1.14 11.50
C GLU A 123 3.98 -1.95 11.31
N ILE A 124 3.93 -3.17 11.87
CA ILE A 124 2.72 -4.01 11.91
C ILE A 124 2.23 -4.07 13.34
N TYR A 125 0.94 -3.76 13.58
CA TYR A 125 0.36 -3.71 14.92
C TYR A 125 -1.10 -4.19 14.94
N GLY A 126 -1.58 -4.61 16.13
CA GLY A 126 -2.97 -4.98 16.36
C GLY A 126 -3.89 -3.75 16.42
N GLY A 127 -5.14 -3.93 16.01
CA GLY A 127 -6.14 -2.89 16.03
C GLY A 127 -5.97 -1.85 14.93
N LYS A 128 -6.73 -0.75 15.08
CA LYS A 128 -6.75 0.37 14.12
C LYS A 128 -6.65 1.70 14.86
N LYS A 129 -5.66 2.52 14.50
CA LYS A 129 -5.51 3.89 15.04
C LYS A 129 -6.71 4.76 14.61
N LYS A 130 -7.20 5.59 15.53
CA LYS A 130 -8.25 6.58 15.21
C LYS A 130 -7.68 7.68 14.32
N LEU A 131 -8.46 8.07 13.31
CA LEU A 131 -8.16 9.20 12.46
C LEU A 131 -8.87 10.44 13.03
N ALA A 132 -8.11 11.38 13.58
CA ALA A 132 -8.68 12.59 14.17
C ALA A 132 -9.33 13.46 13.08
N GLY A 133 -10.62 13.80 13.29
CA GLY A 133 -11.37 14.70 12.39
C GLY A 133 -11.75 14.11 11.03
N LEU A 134 -11.52 12.82 10.78
CA LEU A 134 -11.89 12.15 9.54
C LEU A 134 -12.92 11.04 9.80
N PRO A 135 -13.83 10.80 8.85
CA PRO A 135 -14.67 9.62 8.89
C PRO A 135 -13.80 8.36 8.85
N ALA A 136 -14.07 7.42 9.73
CA ALA A 136 -13.30 6.18 9.77
C ALA A 136 -14.17 5.03 10.29
N THR A 137 -13.86 3.84 9.81
CA THR A 137 -14.30 2.61 10.46
C THR A 137 -13.59 2.49 11.81
N TYR A 138 -14.22 1.86 12.77
CA TYR A 138 -13.67 1.62 14.10
C TYR A 138 -13.58 0.13 14.40
N THR A 139 -12.81 -0.20 15.43
CA THR A 139 -12.76 -1.53 16.04
C THR A 139 -13.22 -1.43 17.49
N GLU A 140 -13.91 -2.42 17.99
CA GLU A 140 -14.30 -2.51 19.41
C GLU A 140 -13.12 -3.01 20.26
N ASN A 141 -12.27 -3.85 19.66
CA ASN A 141 -11.08 -4.37 20.29
C ASN A 141 -9.91 -4.51 19.27
N GLU A 142 -8.69 -4.70 19.77
CA GLU A 142 -7.48 -4.81 18.94
C GLU A 142 -7.41 -6.10 18.11
N GLU A 143 -8.26 -7.08 18.41
CA GLU A 143 -8.24 -8.38 17.72
C GLU A 143 -9.05 -8.36 16.40
N GLU A 144 -9.90 -7.37 16.21
CA GLU A 144 -10.78 -7.26 15.02
C GLU A 144 -10.05 -6.84 13.75
N ALA A 145 -8.93 -6.17 13.89
CA ALA A 145 -8.12 -5.72 12.76
C ALA A 145 -6.63 -5.81 13.06
N THR A 146 -5.86 -5.92 12.00
CA THR A 146 -4.40 -5.74 12.04
C THR A 146 -4.05 -4.63 11.06
N SER A 147 -3.13 -3.77 11.47
CA SER A 147 -2.72 -2.60 10.70
C SER A 147 -1.24 -2.64 10.34
N LEU A 148 -0.93 -2.02 9.20
CA LEU A 148 0.40 -1.81 8.67
C LEU A 148 0.56 -0.33 8.36
N ASP A 149 1.56 0.30 8.92
CA ASP A 149 2.05 1.62 8.53
C ASP A 149 3.32 1.43 7.69
N ILE A 150 3.33 1.91 6.45
CA ILE A 150 4.53 1.98 5.59
C ILE A 150 4.95 3.43 5.52
N THR A 151 6.17 3.72 5.95
CA THR A 151 6.76 5.06 5.88
C THR A 151 7.64 5.18 4.65
N LEU A 152 7.32 6.13 3.80
CA LEU A 152 8.11 6.55 2.65
C LEU A 152 8.65 7.96 2.93
N HIS A 153 9.81 8.30 2.38
CA HIS A 153 10.47 9.59 2.60
C HIS A 153 10.90 10.23 1.29
N ASP A 154 10.62 11.52 1.15
CA ASP A 154 11.17 12.38 0.11
C ASP A 154 12.29 13.23 0.71
N SER A 155 13.52 12.99 0.26
CA SER A 155 14.73 13.64 0.81
C SER A 155 14.89 15.11 0.40
N VAL A 156 14.23 15.54 -0.67
CA VAL A 156 14.30 16.94 -1.13
C VAL A 156 13.38 17.83 -0.32
N MET A 157 12.18 17.35 -0.04
CA MET A 157 11.22 18.07 0.78
C MET A 157 11.40 17.81 2.28
N ASP A 158 12.20 16.81 2.66
CA ASP A 158 12.30 16.29 4.04
C ASP A 158 10.92 15.99 4.64
N THR A 159 10.15 15.19 3.90
CA THR A 159 8.75 14.89 4.21
C THR A 159 8.52 13.39 4.21
N ASP A 160 7.86 12.87 5.23
CA ASP A 160 7.37 11.49 5.23
C ASP A 160 5.94 11.40 4.70
N LEU A 161 5.71 10.36 3.92
CA LEU A 161 4.39 9.87 3.54
C LEU A 161 4.16 8.54 4.25
N VAL A 162 3.18 8.48 5.14
CA VAL A 162 2.80 7.26 5.84
C VAL A 162 1.53 6.71 5.21
N LEU A 163 1.65 5.53 4.61
CA LEU A 163 0.53 4.76 4.07
C LEU A 163 0.07 3.75 5.12
N THR A 164 -1.16 3.89 5.59
CA THR A 164 -1.74 2.99 6.59
C THR A 164 -2.76 2.07 5.96
N TYR A 165 -2.62 0.79 6.23
CA TYR A 165 -3.55 -0.28 5.82
C TYR A 165 -4.11 -0.94 7.08
N SER A 166 -5.42 -1.21 7.11
CA SER A 166 -6.00 -2.04 8.16
C SER A 166 -6.89 -3.11 7.53
N VAL A 167 -6.58 -4.38 7.81
CA VAL A 167 -7.38 -5.52 7.37
C VAL A 167 -8.20 -6.04 8.54
N TYR A 168 -9.49 -6.26 8.29
CA TYR A 168 -10.42 -6.80 9.29
C TYR A 168 -10.45 -8.32 9.18
N GLU A 169 -10.42 -9.03 10.33
CA GLU A 169 -10.31 -10.49 10.35
C GLU A 169 -11.52 -11.17 9.68
N ASP A 170 -12.72 -10.69 9.99
CA ASP A 170 -13.97 -11.33 9.57
C ASP A 170 -14.64 -10.73 8.34
N TYR A 171 -14.14 -9.59 7.85
CA TYR A 171 -14.75 -8.85 6.75
C TYR A 171 -13.82 -8.76 5.53
N PRO A 172 -14.37 -8.81 4.30
CA PRO A 172 -13.60 -8.62 3.08
C PRO A 172 -13.24 -7.13 2.86
N VAL A 173 -12.59 -6.52 3.85
CA VAL A 173 -12.33 -5.08 3.88
C VAL A 173 -10.86 -4.81 4.24
N VAL A 174 -10.23 -3.98 3.41
CA VAL A 174 -8.99 -3.27 3.74
C VAL A 174 -9.29 -1.78 3.73
N THR A 175 -9.01 -1.08 4.82
CA THR A 175 -9.10 0.37 4.84
C THR A 175 -7.72 0.98 4.59
N ARG A 176 -7.69 2.14 3.93
CA ARG A 176 -6.47 2.86 3.61
C ARG A 176 -6.55 4.32 4.03
N SER A 177 -5.43 4.86 4.49
CA SER A 177 -5.25 6.28 4.68
C SER A 177 -3.82 6.69 4.34
N ALA A 178 -3.64 7.95 3.96
CA ALA A 178 -2.35 8.56 3.70
C ALA A 178 -2.16 9.76 4.64
N ARG A 179 -0.97 9.90 5.20
CA ARG A 179 -0.62 11.00 6.09
C ARG A 179 0.77 11.54 5.73
N LEU A 180 0.82 12.85 5.50
CA LEU A 180 2.09 13.54 5.30
C LEU A 180 2.59 14.13 6.63
N VAL A 181 3.89 13.99 6.86
CA VAL A 181 4.60 14.52 8.03
C VAL A 181 5.78 15.33 7.52
N GLN A 182 5.62 16.66 7.52
CA GLN A 182 6.71 17.57 7.20
C GLN A 182 7.73 17.58 8.34
N LYS A 183 8.98 17.29 8.01
CA LYS A 183 10.13 17.35 8.95
C LYS A 183 11.00 18.56 8.70
N GLY A 184 11.11 18.98 7.43
CA GLY A 184 11.86 20.15 7.03
C GLY A 184 11.13 21.46 7.27
N ASP A 185 11.85 22.58 7.12
CA ASP A 185 11.34 23.94 7.36
C ASP A 185 10.67 24.58 6.15
N GLN A 186 10.82 23.99 4.93
CA GLN A 186 10.22 24.55 3.73
C GLN A 186 8.70 24.41 3.74
N LYS A 187 8.02 25.44 3.24
CA LYS A 187 6.57 25.39 3.08
C LYS A 187 6.20 24.57 1.86
N ILE A 188 5.28 23.65 2.04
CA ILE A 188 4.66 22.90 0.95
C ILE A 188 3.17 23.16 0.91
N ARG A 189 2.60 23.21 -0.28
CA ARG A 189 1.17 23.33 -0.50
C ARG A 189 0.65 21.99 -1.00
N LEU A 190 -0.31 21.42 -0.28
CA LEU A 190 -1.02 20.21 -0.71
C LEU A 190 -2.18 20.64 -1.61
N GLU A 191 -2.17 20.19 -2.86
CA GLU A 191 -3.22 20.52 -3.83
C GLU A 191 -4.19 19.35 -3.98
N ASN A 192 -3.70 18.11 -3.91
CA ASN A 192 -4.49 16.90 -3.93
C ASN A 192 -3.85 15.84 -3.02
N VAL A 193 -4.67 15.18 -2.20
CA VAL A 193 -4.26 14.05 -1.35
C VAL A 193 -5.37 13.01 -1.36
N MET A 194 -5.13 11.90 -2.04
CA MET A 194 -6.03 10.75 -2.06
C MET A 194 -5.62 9.75 -0.97
N SER A 195 -6.58 9.04 -0.39
CA SER A 195 -6.28 7.97 0.56
C SER A 195 -5.76 6.70 -0.11
N ALA A 196 -6.06 6.50 -1.39
CA ALA A 196 -5.66 5.33 -2.16
C ALA A 196 -5.65 5.63 -3.66
N ALA A 197 -4.78 4.90 -4.37
CA ALA A 197 -4.89 4.64 -5.78
C ALA A 197 -4.87 3.12 -5.96
N VAL A 198 -5.75 2.58 -6.79
CA VAL A 198 -5.81 1.13 -7.06
C VAL A 198 -6.06 0.93 -8.55
N GLU A 199 -5.23 0.13 -9.19
CA GLU A 199 -5.37 -0.24 -10.58
C GLU A 199 -5.83 -1.70 -10.67
N PHE A 200 -6.90 -1.93 -11.42
CA PHE A 200 -7.43 -3.26 -11.69
C PHE A 200 -7.17 -3.64 -13.16
N PRO A 201 -7.06 -4.95 -13.47
CA PRO A 201 -7.07 -5.41 -14.85
C PRO A 201 -8.31 -4.90 -15.58
N ASP A 202 -8.21 -4.66 -16.89
CA ASP A 202 -9.37 -4.25 -17.71
C ASP A 202 -10.41 -5.37 -17.73
N MET A 203 -11.58 -5.07 -17.16
CA MET A 203 -12.74 -5.98 -17.06
C MET A 203 -14.02 -5.13 -17.05
N ASP A 204 -15.16 -5.78 -17.17
CA ASP A 204 -16.46 -5.12 -17.08
C ASP A 204 -16.77 -4.68 -15.64
N TYR A 205 -16.25 -3.53 -15.25
CA TYR A 205 -16.51 -2.93 -13.93
C TYR A 205 -17.65 -1.93 -14.01
N GLU A 206 -18.48 -1.93 -12.97
CA GLU A 206 -19.48 -0.90 -12.73
C GLU A 206 -19.08 -0.05 -11.53
N MET A 207 -19.08 1.27 -11.67
CA MET A 207 -18.86 2.18 -10.55
C MET A 207 -20.20 2.59 -9.97
N ILE A 208 -20.46 2.15 -8.74
CA ILE A 208 -21.66 2.54 -7.99
C ILE A 208 -21.26 3.60 -6.97
N HIS A 209 -21.90 4.77 -7.01
CA HIS A 209 -21.73 5.81 -6.02
C HIS A 209 -23.07 6.35 -5.56
N LEU A 210 -23.11 6.80 -4.29
CA LEU A 210 -24.28 7.44 -3.71
C LEU A 210 -23.97 8.92 -3.50
N TYR A 211 -24.89 9.78 -3.93
CA TYR A 211 -24.80 11.20 -3.60
C TYR A 211 -25.17 11.36 -2.13
N GLY A 212 -24.34 12.08 -1.38
CA GLY A 212 -24.71 12.55 -0.05
C GLY A 212 -25.85 13.58 -0.16
N ALA A 213 -26.65 13.69 0.89
CA ALA A 213 -27.67 14.71 1.01
C ALA A 213 -27.06 16.09 1.29
#